data_1bb539757a031bf79c66b0b9fdab2b4f
#
_entry.id   1bb539757a031bf79c66b0b9fdab2b4f
#
_cell.length_a   1.000
_cell.length_b   1.000
_cell.length_c   1.000
_cell.angle_alpha   90.00
_cell.angle_beta   90.00
_cell.angle_gamma   90.00
#
_symmetry.space_group_name_H-M   'P 1'
#
loop_
_entity.id
_entity.type
_entity.pdbx_description
1 polymer ?
#
loop_
_entity_poly.entity_id
_entity_poly.type
_entity_poly.pdbx_seq_one_letter_code
_entity_poly.pdbx_strand_id
1 'polypeptide(L)'
;MLGKILCCGVAVCGLALASGCGPAGGTTLKATGTLTYKGQPVKSAVVTFTPTKGRSARAETDAQGKFVLSTFASGDGAVPGVHKVTITSAAGSPPMPGTPEAANYRPEPLAFPAKYTTAQKSDLTVTVEKGKANDFSLDLID
;
A
#
# COMPACT_ATOMS: atom_id res chain seq x y z
N MET A 1 52.11 59.31 12.56
CA MET A 1 51.21 59.74 11.49
C MET A 1 50.55 58.50 10.89
N LEU A 2 49.47 58.30 11.30
CA LEU A 2 48.17 58.05 10.70
C LEU A 2 48.19 57.19 9.40
N GLY A 3 47.75 55.98 9.51
CA GLY A 3 47.28 55.18 8.40
C GLY A 3 46.16 54.30 8.89
N LYS A 4 44.92 54.82 8.78
CA LYS A 4 43.71 54.05 9.02
C LYS A 4 43.47 53.12 7.81
N ILE A 5 43.62 51.85 8.02
CA ILE A 5 43.19 50.87 7.02
C ILE A 5 41.83 50.36 7.47
N LEU A 6 40.84 50.79 6.70
CA LEU A 6 39.45 50.40 6.82
C LEU A 6 39.27 49.00 6.18
N CYS A 7 39.12 48.00 7.01
CA CYS A 7 38.85 46.63 6.55
C CYS A 7 37.35 46.48 6.31
N CYS A 8 36.94 46.54 5.06
CA CYS A 8 35.57 46.30 4.62
C CYS A 8 35.30 44.82 4.69
N GLY A 9 34.59 44.39 5.74
CA GLY A 9 34.14 43.00 5.87
C GLY A 9 32.99 42.74 4.93
N VAL A 10 33.25 41.97 3.88
CA VAL A 10 32.18 41.43 3.02
C VAL A 10 31.56 40.24 3.76
N ALA A 11 30.37 40.47 4.31
CA ALA A 11 29.53 39.40 4.81
C ALA A 11 28.92 38.67 3.65
N VAL A 12 29.47 37.52 3.28
CA VAL A 12 28.87 36.56 2.36
C VAL A 12 27.73 35.88 3.09
N CYS A 13 26.53 36.39 2.86
CA CYS A 13 25.28 35.76 3.30
C CYS A 13 25.06 34.50 2.42
N GLY A 14 25.51 33.35 2.89
CA GLY A 14 25.26 32.07 2.27
C GLY A 14 23.79 31.73 2.37
N LEU A 15 23.05 31.94 1.27
CA LEU A 15 21.68 31.49 1.13
C LEU A 15 21.70 29.97 1.00
N ALA A 16 21.52 29.27 2.12
CA ALA A 16 21.28 27.85 2.14
C ALA A 16 19.91 27.59 1.51
N LEU A 17 19.90 27.26 0.22
CA LEU A 17 18.76 26.65 -0.43
C LEU A 17 18.57 25.27 0.16
N ALA A 18 17.81 25.18 1.25
CA ALA A 18 17.27 23.92 1.71
C ALA A 18 16.29 23.44 0.63
N SER A 19 16.78 22.65 -0.33
CA SER A 19 15.95 21.86 -1.21
C SER A 19 15.23 20.84 -0.34
N GLY A 20 14.08 21.21 0.18
CA GLY A 20 13.16 20.32 0.84
C GLY A 20 12.61 19.36 -0.20
N CYS A 21 13.29 18.25 -0.48
CA CYS A 21 12.66 17.06 -0.98
C CYS A 21 11.72 16.55 0.10
N GLY A 22 10.52 17.14 0.18
CA GLY A 22 9.43 16.52 0.92
C GLY A 22 9.14 15.15 0.31
N PRO A 23 8.84 14.13 1.11
CA PRO A 23 8.45 12.84 0.58
C PRO A 23 7.26 13.05 -0.34
N ALA A 24 7.39 12.62 -1.59
CA ALA A 24 6.33 12.65 -2.61
C ALA A 24 5.22 11.62 -2.31
N GLY A 25 4.99 11.35 -1.03
CA GLY A 25 3.96 10.46 -0.52
C GLY A 25 2.86 11.26 0.13
N GLY A 26 1.62 11.04 -0.27
CA GLY A 26 0.45 11.54 0.46
C GLY A 26 0.46 11.04 1.91
N THR A 27 -0.31 11.68 2.77
CA THR A 27 -0.49 11.22 4.15
C THR A 27 -1.09 9.82 4.15
N THR A 28 -0.40 8.84 4.72
CA THR A 28 -0.89 7.50 4.98
C THR A 28 -1.21 7.32 6.45
N LEU A 29 -2.12 6.42 6.75
CA LEU A 29 -2.50 6.03 8.11
C LEU A 29 -2.25 4.54 8.26
N LYS A 30 -1.59 4.15 9.34
CA LYS A 30 -1.33 2.75 9.62
C LYS A 30 -2.63 1.95 9.55
N ALA A 31 -2.64 0.91 8.74
CA ALA A 31 -3.80 0.09 8.50
C ALA A 31 -3.39 -1.39 8.44
N THR A 32 -4.05 -2.17 9.24
CA THR A 32 -3.83 -3.62 9.40
C THR A 32 -5.15 -4.36 9.24
N GLY A 33 -5.10 -5.65 9.19
CA GLY A 33 -6.33 -6.44 9.23
C GLY A 33 -6.10 -7.93 9.18
N THR A 34 -7.22 -8.65 9.17
CA THR A 34 -7.25 -10.10 9.05
C THR A 34 -8.22 -10.49 7.95
N LEU A 35 -7.83 -11.44 7.13
CA LEU A 35 -8.64 -11.97 6.05
C LEU A 35 -9.05 -13.40 6.38
N THR A 36 -10.35 -13.65 6.42
CA THR A 36 -10.93 -14.96 6.66
C THR A 36 -11.95 -15.32 5.57
N TYR A 37 -12.10 -16.62 5.34
CA TYR A 37 -13.14 -17.18 4.49
C TYR A 37 -13.77 -18.38 5.19
N LYS A 38 -15.08 -18.34 5.42
CA LYS A 38 -15.80 -19.37 6.19
C LYS A 38 -15.15 -19.67 7.54
N GLY A 39 -14.65 -18.63 8.22
CA GLY A 39 -13.98 -18.76 9.53
C GLY A 39 -12.55 -19.29 9.47
N GLN A 40 -12.00 -19.54 8.29
CA GLN A 40 -10.62 -19.99 8.11
C GLN A 40 -9.73 -18.82 7.61
N PRO A 41 -8.51 -18.66 8.13
CA PRO A 41 -7.60 -17.63 7.65
C PRO A 41 -7.18 -17.91 6.21
N VAL A 42 -7.23 -16.88 5.37
CA VAL A 42 -6.77 -16.93 3.99
C VAL A 42 -5.32 -16.48 3.93
N LYS A 43 -4.42 -17.42 3.72
CA LYS A 43 -2.97 -17.18 3.58
C LYS A 43 -2.58 -16.92 2.11
N SER A 44 -1.45 -16.27 1.91
CA SER A 44 -0.86 -16.02 0.58
C SER A 44 -1.86 -15.36 -0.39
N ALA A 45 -2.62 -14.41 0.12
CA ALA A 45 -3.51 -13.58 -0.67
C ALA A 45 -3.01 -12.13 -0.68
N VAL A 46 -3.15 -11.47 -1.81
CA VAL A 46 -2.86 -10.05 -1.94
C VAL A 46 -4.15 -9.27 -1.78
N VAL A 47 -4.21 -8.48 -0.72
CA VAL A 47 -5.31 -7.54 -0.45
C VAL A 47 -4.93 -6.18 -1.02
N THR A 48 -5.78 -5.61 -1.85
CA THR A 48 -5.57 -4.29 -2.45
C THR A 48 -6.71 -3.36 -2.06
N PHE A 49 -6.35 -2.25 -1.45
CA PHE A 49 -7.27 -1.17 -1.09
C PHE A 49 -7.15 -0.05 -2.12
N THR A 50 -8.17 0.14 -2.93
CA THR A 50 -8.20 1.15 -3.99
C THR A 50 -9.08 2.32 -3.55
N PRO A 51 -8.47 3.49 -3.25
CA PRO A 51 -9.23 4.67 -2.87
C PRO A 51 -9.91 5.31 -4.09
N THR A 52 -10.92 6.14 -3.85
CA THR A 52 -11.54 6.98 -4.90
C THR A 52 -10.57 8.03 -5.44
N LYS A 53 -9.62 8.45 -4.61
CA LYS A 53 -8.55 9.39 -4.98
C LYS A 53 -7.26 8.98 -4.29
N GLY A 54 -6.15 9.00 -5.01
CA GLY A 54 -4.84 8.70 -4.48
C GLY A 54 -4.32 7.32 -4.90
N ARG A 55 -3.29 6.87 -4.23
CA ARG A 55 -2.60 5.62 -4.54
C ARG A 55 -3.21 4.44 -3.79
N SER A 56 -3.34 3.31 -4.45
CA SER A 56 -3.78 2.07 -3.83
C SER A 56 -2.74 1.54 -2.85
N ALA A 57 -3.23 0.99 -1.74
CA ALA A 57 -2.43 0.26 -0.78
C ALA A 57 -2.52 -1.24 -1.05
N ARG A 58 -1.45 -1.97 -0.76
CA ARG A 58 -1.36 -3.42 -0.94
C ARG A 58 -0.80 -4.08 0.30
N ALA A 59 -1.22 -5.31 0.52
CA ALA A 59 -0.67 -6.19 1.53
C ALA A 59 -0.76 -7.64 1.10
N GLU A 60 0.12 -8.48 1.62
CA GLU A 60 0.03 -9.93 1.50
C GLU A 60 -0.35 -10.50 2.86
N THR A 61 -1.25 -11.49 2.87
CA THR A 61 -1.66 -12.17 4.10
C THR A 61 -0.65 -13.23 4.52
N ASP A 62 -0.38 -13.27 5.81
CA ASP A 62 0.45 -14.30 6.42
C ASP A 62 -0.31 -15.64 6.65
N ALA A 63 0.34 -16.59 7.31
CA ALA A 63 -0.25 -17.89 7.61
C ALA A 63 -1.50 -17.84 8.50
N GLN A 64 -1.68 -16.74 9.24
CA GLN A 64 -2.84 -16.46 10.09
C GLN A 64 -3.88 -15.55 9.41
N GLY A 65 -3.70 -15.26 8.13
CA GLY A 65 -4.55 -14.35 7.38
C GLY A 65 -4.38 -12.88 7.74
N LYS A 66 -3.37 -12.51 8.53
CA LYS A 66 -3.09 -11.12 8.91
C LYS A 66 -2.34 -10.40 7.81
N PHE A 67 -2.61 -9.10 7.68
CA PHE A 67 -1.94 -8.24 6.70
C PHE A 67 -1.66 -6.84 7.24
N VAL A 68 -0.62 -6.21 6.70
CA VAL A 68 -0.25 -4.82 6.99
C VAL A 68 -0.16 -4.07 5.67
N LEU A 69 -0.98 -3.05 5.50
CA LEU A 69 -1.05 -2.29 4.25
C LEU A 69 0.20 -1.42 4.04
N SER A 70 0.55 -1.28 2.79
CA SER A 70 1.67 -0.47 2.31
C SER A 70 1.25 0.30 1.06
N THR A 71 1.50 1.61 1.02
CA THR A 71 1.17 2.48 -0.12
C THR A 71 2.42 3.03 -0.80
N PHE A 72 3.30 3.70 -0.06
CA PHE A 72 4.53 4.31 -0.55
C PHE A 72 5.77 3.61 0.02
N ALA A 73 5.69 3.16 1.26
CA ALA A 73 6.74 2.45 1.97
C ALA A 73 6.15 1.25 2.71
N SER A 74 7.00 0.29 3.07
CA SER A 74 6.57 -0.92 3.77
C SER A 74 5.90 -0.58 5.11
N GLY A 75 4.66 -1.01 5.29
CA GLY A 75 3.90 -0.84 6.54
C GLY A 75 3.44 0.59 6.84
N ASP A 76 3.50 1.50 5.86
CA ASP A 76 3.05 2.89 6.03
C ASP A 76 1.52 3.04 6.07
N GLY A 77 0.80 1.99 5.65
CA GLY A 77 -0.66 1.91 5.69
C GLY A 77 -1.33 2.35 4.40
N ALA A 78 -2.47 3.01 4.52
CA ALA A 78 -3.27 3.46 3.40
C ALA A 78 -3.62 4.96 3.50
N VAL A 79 -3.94 5.58 2.38
CA VAL A 79 -4.43 6.98 2.38
C VAL A 79 -5.80 7.06 3.07
N PRO A 80 -6.12 8.19 3.75
CA PRO A 80 -7.44 8.36 4.36
C PRO A 80 -8.55 8.36 3.30
N GLY A 81 -9.69 7.79 3.63
CA GLY A 81 -10.87 7.81 2.79
C GLY A 81 -11.50 6.43 2.57
N VAL A 82 -12.48 6.38 1.69
CA VAL A 82 -13.19 5.15 1.32
C VAL A 82 -12.38 4.37 0.29
N HIS A 83 -12.19 3.09 0.55
CA HIS A 83 -11.46 2.17 -0.30
C HIS A 83 -12.34 1.01 -0.74
N LYS A 84 -12.23 0.67 -2.00
CA LYS A 84 -12.73 -0.60 -2.54
C LYS A 84 -11.66 -1.67 -2.33
N VAL A 85 -12.05 -2.81 -1.79
CA VAL A 85 -11.13 -3.91 -1.49
C VAL A 85 -11.21 -4.99 -2.55
N THR A 86 -10.08 -5.39 -3.09
CA THR A 86 -9.96 -6.55 -3.97
C THR A 86 -8.95 -7.52 -3.39
N ILE A 87 -9.16 -8.80 -3.65
CA ILE A 87 -8.32 -9.87 -3.12
C ILE A 87 -7.93 -10.77 -4.28
N THR A 88 -6.63 -11.01 -4.43
CA THR A 88 -6.06 -11.89 -5.44
C THR A 88 -5.13 -12.90 -4.79
N SER A 89 -4.85 -14.01 -5.46
CA SER A 89 -3.84 -14.95 -4.97
C SER A 89 -2.44 -14.34 -5.11
N ALA A 90 -1.59 -14.53 -4.10
CA ALA A 90 -0.17 -14.20 -4.18
C ALA A 90 0.62 -15.24 -5.00
N ALA A 91 0.03 -16.38 -5.31
CA ALA A 91 0.61 -17.38 -6.21
C ALA A 91 0.80 -16.72 -7.59
N GLY A 92 2.02 -16.43 -7.89
CA GLY A 92 2.64 -15.74 -9.00
C GLY A 92 1.80 -15.25 -10.18
N SER A 93 2.23 -14.19 -10.79
CA SER A 93 1.70 -13.77 -12.09
C SER A 93 1.84 -14.93 -13.09
N PRO A 94 0.84 -15.15 -13.95
CA PRO A 94 0.97 -16.17 -14.99
C PRO A 94 2.23 -15.87 -15.82
N PRO A 95 2.98 -16.90 -16.19
CA PRO A 95 4.16 -16.74 -17.04
C PRO A 95 3.78 -16.11 -18.37
N MET A 96 4.73 -15.44 -19.00
CA MET A 96 4.48 -14.76 -20.29
C MET A 96 4.01 -15.77 -21.34
N PRO A 97 3.00 -15.42 -22.14
CA PRO A 97 2.56 -16.26 -23.25
C PRO A 97 3.73 -16.60 -24.19
N GLY A 98 3.87 -17.87 -24.55
CA GLY A 98 4.94 -18.35 -25.44
C GLY A 98 6.19 -18.86 -24.74
N THR A 99 6.24 -18.85 -23.41
CA THR A 99 7.32 -19.53 -22.66
C THR A 99 6.97 -20.98 -22.36
N PRO A 100 7.97 -21.87 -22.18
CA PRO A 100 7.72 -23.28 -21.81
C PRO A 100 6.94 -23.42 -20.50
N GLU A 101 7.13 -22.48 -19.57
CA GLU A 101 6.42 -22.44 -18.29
C GLU A 101 4.93 -22.15 -18.47
N ALA A 102 4.57 -21.34 -19.49
CA ALA A 102 3.16 -21.02 -19.79
C ALA A 102 2.38 -22.24 -20.28
N ALA A 103 3.02 -23.17 -20.95
CA ALA A 103 2.38 -24.39 -21.44
C ALA A 103 1.96 -25.33 -20.29
N ASN A 104 2.67 -25.29 -19.18
CA ASN A 104 2.42 -26.12 -18.01
C ASN A 104 1.81 -25.34 -16.82
N TYR A 105 1.56 -24.04 -16.99
CA TYR A 105 1.01 -23.22 -15.93
C TYR A 105 -0.43 -23.65 -15.63
N ARG A 106 -0.66 -24.06 -14.41
CA ARG A 106 -1.98 -24.31 -13.85
C ARG A 106 -2.21 -23.30 -12.73
N PRO A 107 -3.16 -22.37 -12.88
CA PRO A 107 -3.52 -21.49 -11.77
C PRO A 107 -3.92 -22.30 -10.56
N GLU A 108 -3.38 -22.00 -9.40
CA GLU A 108 -3.86 -22.60 -8.16
C GLU A 108 -5.31 -22.20 -7.92
N PRO A 109 -6.16 -23.12 -7.45
CA PRO A 109 -7.53 -22.77 -7.08
C PRO A 109 -7.52 -21.66 -6.04
N LEU A 110 -8.36 -20.64 -6.25
CA LEU A 110 -8.54 -19.60 -5.25
C LEU A 110 -9.14 -20.21 -3.98
N ALA A 111 -8.55 -19.90 -2.83
CA ALA A 111 -9.07 -20.31 -1.54
C ALA A 111 -10.34 -19.52 -1.15
N PHE A 112 -10.83 -18.64 -2.01
CA PHE A 112 -11.96 -17.74 -1.79
C PHE A 112 -12.72 -17.48 -3.10
N PRO A 113 -13.97 -16.99 -3.06
CA PRO A 113 -14.77 -16.73 -4.24
C PRO A 113 -14.13 -15.70 -5.20
N ALA A 114 -14.17 -16.01 -6.50
CA ALA A 114 -13.59 -15.16 -7.54
C ALA A 114 -14.24 -13.76 -7.66
N LYS A 115 -15.41 -13.54 -7.04
CA LYS A 115 -16.07 -12.22 -7.02
C LYS A 115 -15.19 -11.13 -6.39
N TYR A 116 -14.30 -11.49 -5.47
CA TYR A 116 -13.41 -10.55 -4.78
C TYR A 116 -12.18 -10.17 -5.60
N THR A 117 -11.91 -10.83 -6.72
CA THR A 117 -10.73 -10.53 -7.56
C THR A 117 -10.87 -9.26 -8.38
N THR A 118 -12.09 -8.76 -8.56
CA THR A 118 -12.36 -7.55 -9.35
C THR A 118 -13.11 -6.50 -8.54
N ALA A 119 -12.71 -5.25 -8.69
CA ALA A 119 -13.33 -4.13 -7.97
C ALA A 119 -14.83 -3.95 -8.30
N GLN A 120 -15.26 -4.33 -9.51
CA GLN A 120 -16.65 -4.23 -9.93
C GLN A 120 -17.56 -5.26 -9.25
N LYS A 121 -17.02 -6.43 -8.91
CA LYS A 121 -17.77 -7.54 -8.31
C LYS A 121 -17.56 -7.64 -6.80
N SER A 122 -16.50 -7.02 -6.29
CA SER A 122 -16.22 -7.00 -4.86
C SER A 122 -17.18 -6.06 -4.14
N ASP A 123 -17.92 -6.59 -3.17
CA ASP A 123 -18.80 -5.81 -2.29
C ASP A 123 -18.05 -5.23 -1.08
N LEU A 124 -16.75 -5.54 -0.96
CA LEU A 124 -15.95 -5.10 0.16
C LEU A 124 -15.56 -3.63 0.02
N THR A 125 -16.01 -2.83 0.95
CA THR A 125 -15.66 -1.42 1.07
C THR A 125 -15.27 -1.12 2.50
N VAL A 126 -14.17 -0.42 2.69
CA VAL A 126 -13.67 -0.01 4.01
C VAL A 126 -13.34 1.48 4.00
N THR A 127 -13.37 2.09 5.18
CA THR A 127 -13.00 3.49 5.35
C THR A 127 -11.78 3.57 6.26
N VAL A 128 -10.73 4.24 5.78
CA VAL A 128 -9.53 4.55 6.55
C VAL A 128 -9.69 5.93 7.16
N GLU A 129 -9.70 6.03 8.49
CA GLU A 129 -9.99 7.27 9.20
C GLU A 129 -8.83 7.71 10.09
N LYS A 130 -8.56 9.02 10.08
CA LYS A 130 -7.58 9.62 10.98
C LYS A 130 -8.08 9.57 12.42
N GLY A 131 -7.19 9.19 13.33
CA GLY A 131 -7.50 9.14 14.77
C GLY A 131 -8.25 7.90 15.23
N LYS A 132 -8.46 6.93 14.33
CA LYS A 132 -9.03 5.62 14.67
C LYS A 132 -8.00 4.50 14.44
N ALA A 133 -8.21 3.38 15.14
CA ALA A 133 -7.51 2.15 14.83
C ALA A 133 -8.08 1.60 13.52
N ASN A 134 -7.26 1.61 12.45
CA ASN A 134 -7.65 1.05 11.16
C ASN A 134 -7.23 -0.42 11.12
N ASP A 135 -7.95 -1.24 11.87
CA ASP A 135 -7.81 -2.70 11.89
C ASP A 135 -9.08 -3.33 11.31
N PHE A 136 -8.93 -3.99 10.16
CA PHE A 136 -10.05 -4.46 9.37
C PHE A 136 -10.19 -5.97 9.46
N SER A 137 -11.37 -6.44 9.85
CA SER A 137 -11.74 -7.85 9.77
C SER A 137 -12.51 -8.08 8.47
N LEU A 138 -11.88 -8.74 7.52
CA LEU A 138 -12.46 -9.04 6.21
C LEU A 138 -12.90 -10.49 6.17
N ASP A 139 -14.20 -10.72 6.36
CA ASP A 139 -14.81 -12.03 6.25
C ASP A 139 -15.40 -12.21 4.85
N LEU A 140 -14.85 -13.18 4.12
CA LEU A 140 -15.33 -13.51 2.78
C LEU A 140 -16.47 -14.53 2.88
N ILE A 141 -17.51 -14.25 2.13
CA ILE A 141 -18.69 -15.12 2.00
C ILE A 141 -18.92 -15.49 0.54
N ASP A 142 -19.62 -16.60 0.29
CA ASP A 142 -20.00 -17.05 -1.06
C ASP A 142 -20.94 -16.06 -1.76
#